data_afabd38ca6d0e5b678f5e6bbb3af2663
#
_entry.id   afabd38ca6d0e5b678f5e6bbb3af2663
#
_cell.length_a   1.000
_cell.length_b   1.000
_cell.length_c   1.000
_cell.angle_alpha   90.00
_cell.angle_beta   90.00
_cell.angle_gamma   90.00
#
_symmetry.space_group_name_H-M   'P 1'
#
loop_
_entity.id
_entity.type
_entity.pdbx_description
1 polymer ?
#
loop_
_entity_poly.entity_id
_entity_poly.type
_entity_poly.pdbx_seq_one_letter_code
_entity_poly.pdbx_strand_id
1 'polypeptide(L)'
;LRTPQMARTTETAYLKIVAPWQGSAEVQQQGREACTRAGNWVIYDTTGAYEIANPERVEHLIVMLPKAQMADRGLRLDGLMARSLGTSGISRVALESMRNTYLELPHMSPAAAQGAGEMIKQLVQLSLMELAGQETASTQRAALRDRIRGHVAQHLRDPNLSVDGIARALNCSRRHLYNAFSGEGESIAAYIQRMRLQACVRDLQFASGQARPITDIAMSWGFGNLSHFSRVFREHTGSTPSEFRSSSQ
;
A
#
# COMPACT_ATOMS: atom_id res chain seq x y z
N LEU A 1 -11.08 -32.19 -16.93
CA LEU A 1 -12.14 -31.37 -17.53
C LEU A 1 -13.29 -31.22 -16.56
N ARG A 2 -13.72 -29.97 -16.31
CA ARG A 2 -14.97 -29.67 -15.59
C ARG A 2 -15.92 -28.97 -16.54
N THR A 3 -17.06 -29.60 -16.79
CA THR A 3 -18.09 -29.07 -17.69
C THR A 3 -18.94 -28.00 -16.99
N PRO A 4 -19.66 -27.13 -17.74
CA PRO A 4 -20.57 -26.16 -17.16
C PRO A 4 -21.66 -26.78 -16.29
N GLN A 5 -22.05 -28.02 -16.57
CA GLN A 5 -23.07 -28.77 -15.84
C GLN A 5 -22.55 -29.23 -14.46
N MET A 6 -21.28 -29.66 -14.37
CA MET A 6 -20.62 -30.03 -13.12
C MET A 6 -20.29 -28.79 -12.25
N ALA A 7 -20.14 -27.62 -12.84
CA ALA A 7 -19.87 -26.38 -12.12
C ALA A 7 -21.07 -25.88 -11.30
N ARG A 8 -22.31 -26.24 -11.69
CA ARG A 8 -23.55 -25.80 -11.02
C ARG A 8 -23.87 -26.53 -9.71
N THR A 9 -23.20 -27.63 -9.41
CA THR A 9 -23.49 -28.51 -8.25
C THR A 9 -22.55 -28.32 -7.06
N THR A 10 -21.69 -27.28 -7.06
CA THR A 10 -20.71 -27.07 -5.99
C THR A 10 -21.25 -26.11 -4.94
N GLU A 11 -21.39 -26.54 -3.71
CA GLU A 11 -21.87 -25.75 -2.58
C GLU A 11 -20.90 -24.63 -2.15
N THR A 12 -19.58 -24.83 -2.34
CA THR A 12 -18.57 -23.86 -1.95
C THR A 12 -17.72 -23.40 -3.14
N ALA A 13 -17.69 -22.09 -3.36
CA ALA A 13 -16.91 -21.47 -4.43
C ALA A 13 -15.45 -21.23 -4.02
N TYR A 14 -14.51 -21.79 -4.77
CA TYR A 14 -13.09 -21.60 -4.56
C TYR A 14 -12.39 -21.05 -5.80
N LEU A 15 -11.34 -20.28 -5.57
CA LEU A 15 -10.24 -20.09 -6.51
C LEU A 15 -9.18 -21.14 -6.21
N LYS A 16 -8.68 -21.80 -7.25
CA LYS A 16 -7.65 -22.83 -7.09
C LYS A 16 -6.37 -22.38 -7.78
N ILE A 17 -5.27 -22.43 -7.02
CA ILE A 17 -3.92 -22.16 -7.52
C ILE A 17 -3.25 -23.52 -7.79
N VAL A 18 -2.57 -23.60 -8.93
CA VAL A 18 -1.70 -24.70 -9.30
C VAL A 18 -0.30 -24.14 -9.52
N ALA A 19 0.67 -24.64 -8.74
CA ALA A 19 2.07 -24.29 -8.83
C ALA A 19 2.91 -25.59 -8.91
N PRO A 20 3.41 -25.97 -10.10
CA PRO A 20 4.21 -27.18 -10.24
C PRO A 20 5.52 -27.09 -9.46
N TRP A 21 5.86 -28.19 -8.76
CA TRP A 21 7.20 -28.46 -8.29
C TRP A 21 8.07 -29.02 -9.39
N GLN A 22 7.50 -29.96 -10.18
CA GLN A 22 8.12 -30.60 -11.34
C GLN A 22 7.09 -30.75 -12.45
N GLY A 23 7.58 -30.76 -13.70
CA GLY A 23 6.74 -30.88 -14.88
C GLY A 23 5.98 -29.59 -15.21
N SER A 24 4.93 -29.74 -16.00
CA SER A 24 4.11 -28.64 -16.48
C SER A 24 2.61 -28.98 -16.39
N ALA A 25 1.78 -27.94 -16.27
CA ALA A 25 0.34 -28.06 -16.35
C ALA A 25 -0.22 -26.97 -17.27
N GLU A 26 -1.21 -27.32 -18.05
CA GLU A 26 -1.97 -26.41 -18.90
C GLU A 26 -3.35 -26.19 -18.29
N VAL A 27 -3.75 -24.95 -18.17
CA VAL A 27 -5.04 -24.56 -17.60
C VAL A 27 -5.78 -23.68 -18.60
N GLN A 28 -6.97 -24.10 -18.98
CA GLN A 28 -7.86 -23.33 -19.86
C GLN A 28 -9.12 -22.90 -19.11
N GLN A 29 -9.45 -21.61 -19.18
CA GLN A 29 -10.67 -21.03 -18.64
C GLN A 29 -11.05 -19.74 -19.33
N GLN A 30 -12.32 -19.52 -19.59
CA GLN A 30 -12.87 -18.28 -20.16
C GLN A 30 -12.19 -17.88 -21.50
N GLY A 31 -11.86 -18.85 -22.34
CA GLY A 31 -11.19 -18.61 -23.63
C GLY A 31 -9.71 -18.25 -23.54
N ARG A 32 -9.11 -18.37 -22.35
CA ARG A 32 -7.67 -18.20 -22.11
C ARG A 32 -7.02 -19.51 -21.77
N GLU A 33 -5.76 -19.60 -22.12
CA GLU A 33 -4.90 -20.75 -21.82
C GLU A 33 -3.60 -20.28 -21.20
N ALA A 34 -3.15 -20.97 -20.17
CA ALA A 34 -1.87 -20.73 -19.53
C ALA A 34 -1.14 -22.05 -19.29
N CYS A 35 0.11 -22.13 -19.74
CA CYS A 35 1.03 -23.17 -19.35
C CYS A 35 1.82 -22.72 -18.11
N THR A 36 1.83 -23.55 -17.07
CA THR A 36 2.58 -23.32 -15.83
C THR A 36 3.62 -24.41 -15.61
N ARG A 37 4.78 -24.01 -15.09
CA ARG A 37 5.95 -24.87 -14.82
C ARG A 37 6.53 -24.53 -13.45
N ALA A 38 7.57 -25.29 -13.05
CA ALA A 38 8.34 -24.93 -11.86
C ALA A 38 8.84 -23.46 -11.95
N GLY A 39 8.50 -22.64 -10.96
CA GLY A 39 8.86 -21.21 -10.92
C GLY A 39 7.73 -20.24 -11.25
N ASN A 40 6.58 -20.75 -11.68
CA ASN A 40 5.37 -19.93 -11.83
C ASN A 40 4.11 -20.69 -11.31
N TRP A 41 2.98 -20.02 -11.30
CA TRP A 41 1.70 -20.55 -10.88
C TRP A 41 0.56 -19.98 -11.70
N VAL A 42 -0.56 -20.66 -11.69
CA VAL A 42 -1.78 -20.24 -12.37
C VAL A 42 -2.95 -20.34 -11.39
N ILE A 43 -3.92 -19.44 -11.52
CA ILE A 43 -5.15 -19.43 -10.74
C ILE A 43 -6.35 -19.59 -11.68
N TYR A 44 -7.34 -20.35 -11.24
CA TYR A 44 -8.61 -20.51 -11.93
C TYR A 44 -9.78 -20.63 -10.96
N ASP A 45 -10.96 -20.31 -11.47
CA ASP A 45 -12.22 -20.31 -10.73
C ASP A 45 -12.91 -21.65 -10.85
N THR A 46 -13.13 -22.34 -9.72
CA THR A 46 -13.79 -23.65 -9.71
C THR A 46 -15.30 -23.58 -9.96
N THR A 47 -15.89 -22.39 -9.96
CA THR A 47 -17.33 -22.20 -10.23
C THR A 47 -17.66 -22.12 -11.71
N GLY A 48 -16.68 -21.88 -12.57
CA GLY A 48 -16.83 -21.89 -14.02
C GLY A 48 -16.37 -23.20 -14.66
N ALA A 49 -16.56 -23.31 -15.99
CA ALA A 49 -15.97 -24.38 -16.77
C ALA A 49 -14.46 -24.14 -16.88
N TYR A 50 -13.68 -25.19 -16.76
CA TYR A 50 -12.24 -25.17 -16.94
C TYR A 50 -11.71 -26.53 -17.42
N GLU A 51 -10.56 -26.51 -18.04
CA GLU A 51 -9.80 -27.71 -18.42
C GLU A 51 -8.38 -27.63 -17.83
N ILE A 52 -7.89 -28.76 -17.34
CA ILE A 52 -6.52 -28.93 -16.91
C ILE A 52 -5.95 -30.14 -17.61
N ALA A 53 -4.82 -29.95 -18.26
CA ALA A 53 -4.04 -31.02 -18.87
C ALA A 53 -2.64 -31.06 -18.22
N ASN A 54 -2.17 -32.25 -17.98
CA ASN A 54 -0.80 -32.51 -17.54
C ASN A 54 -0.12 -33.35 -18.63
N PRO A 55 0.63 -32.71 -19.53
CA PRO A 55 1.23 -33.40 -20.66
C PRO A 55 2.32 -34.41 -20.26
N GLU A 56 2.82 -34.31 -19.03
CA GLU A 56 3.84 -35.17 -18.47
C GLU A 56 3.55 -35.50 -16.99
N ARG A 57 4.38 -36.30 -16.37
CA ARG A 57 4.28 -36.53 -14.92
C ARG A 57 4.58 -35.23 -14.18
N VAL A 58 3.67 -34.83 -13.32
CA VAL A 58 3.74 -33.54 -12.63
C VAL A 58 3.48 -33.72 -11.14
N GLU A 59 4.17 -32.91 -10.35
CA GLU A 59 3.92 -32.73 -8.92
C GLU A 59 3.50 -31.26 -8.69
N HIS A 60 2.31 -31.04 -8.13
CA HIS A 60 1.74 -29.73 -7.91
C HIS A 60 1.60 -29.39 -6.44
N LEU A 61 1.98 -28.17 -6.08
CA LEU A 61 1.41 -27.50 -4.92
C LEU A 61 0.04 -26.92 -5.33
N ILE A 62 -0.98 -27.29 -4.56
CA ILE A 62 -2.35 -26.80 -4.76
C ILE A 62 -2.76 -25.95 -3.56
N VAL A 63 -3.22 -24.72 -3.81
CA VAL A 63 -3.78 -23.83 -2.79
C VAL A 63 -5.24 -23.50 -3.15
N MET A 64 -6.14 -23.69 -2.19
CA MET A 64 -7.58 -23.40 -2.34
C MET A 64 -7.93 -22.15 -1.54
N LEU A 65 -8.48 -21.13 -2.20
CA LEU A 65 -8.89 -19.88 -1.60
C LEU A 65 -10.40 -19.69 -1.73
N PRO A 66 -11.16 -19.45 -0.64
CA PRO A 66 -12.58 -19.16 -0.74
C PRO A 66 -12.82 -17.93 -1.61
N LYS A 67 -13.59 -18.09 -2.70
CA LYS A 67 -13.84 -17.03 -3.70
C LYS A 67 -14.46 -15.77 -3.08
N ALA A 68 -15.37 -15.93 -2.12
CA ALA A 68 -16.00 -14.83 -1.42
C ALA A 68 -14.98 -13.89 -0.73
N GLN A 69 -13.94 -14.45 -0.14
CA GLN A 69 -12.89 -13.67 0.53
C GLN A 69 -11.98 -12.91 -0.44
N MET A 70 -11.96 -13.28 -1.71
CA MET A 70 -11.17 -12.61 -2.75
C MET A 70 -11.94 -11.47 -3.42
N ALA A 71 -13.27 -11.53 -3.42
CA ALA A 71 -14.14 -10.51 -4.02
C ALA A 71 -14.33 -9.25 -3.15
N ASP A 72 -14.06 -9.32 -1.84
CA ASP A 72 -14.35 -8.25 -0.86
C ASP A 72 -13.63 -6.91 -1.07
N ARG A 73 -12.66 -6.85 -1.98
CA ARG A 73 -11.87 -5.62 -2.26
C ARG A 73 -12.16 -5.00 -3.63
N GLY A 74 -13.30 -5.32 -4.23
CA GLY A 74 -13.65 -4.78 -5.54
C GLY A 74 -12.78 -5.34 -6.68
N LEU A 75 -12.05 -6.43 -6.46
CA LEU A 75 -11.26 -7.09 -7.47
C LEU A 75 -12.18 -7.85 -8.44
N ARG A 76 -12.24 -7.37 -9.67
CA ARG A 76 -12.95 -8.08 -10.73
C ARG A 76 -12.09 -9.24 -11.21
N LEU A 77 -12.51 -10.46 -10.88
CA LEU A 77 -11.80 -11.69 -11.23
C LEU A 77 -11.93 -12.03 -12.73
N ASP A 78 -12.91 -11.44 -13.40
CA ASP A 78 -13.11 -11.59 -14.83
C ASP A 78 -11.86 -11.12 -15.59
N GLY A 79 -11.32 -11.98 -16.42
CA GLY A 79 -10.11 -11.66 -17.19
C GLY A 79 -8.78 -11.94 -16.48
N LEU A 80 -8.76 -12.30 -15.20
CA LEU A 80 -7.55 -12.63 -14.45
C LEU A 80 -7.26 -14.13 -14.37
N MET A 81 -8.26 -14.96 -14.63
CA MET A 81 -8.13 -16.43 -14.58
C MET A 81 -7.36 -16.97 -15.77
N ALA A 82 -6.71 -18.13 -15.57
CA ALA A 82 -5.88 -18.81 -16.55
C ALA A 82 -4.78 -17.88 -17.14
N ARG A 83 -4.05 -17.20 -16.26
CA ARG A 83 -2.84 -16.44 -16.58
C ARG A 83 -1.69 -16.93 -15.72
N SER A 84 -0.50 -17.05 -16.32
CA SER A 84 0.73 -17.44 -15.63
C SER A 84 1.28 -16.29 -14.81
N LEU A 85 1.60 -16.56 -13.55
CA LEU A 85 2.09 -15.63 -12.54
C LEU A 85 3.34 -16.22 -11.86
N GLY A 86 4.09 -15.43 -11.12
CA GLY A 86 5.16 -15.93 -10.23
C GLY A 86 6.57 -15.80 -10.78
N THR A 87 6.77 -15.27 -11.99
CA THR A 87 8.11 -15.13 -12.58
C THR A 87 8.92 -13.98 -11.96
N SER A 88 8.24 -12.95 -11.44
CA SER A 88 8.86 -11.77 -10.83
C SER A 88 7.89 -11.04 -9.91
N GLY A 89 8.34 -9.98 -9.24
CA GLY A 89 7.52 -9.08 -8.44
C GLY A 89 6.79 -9.77 -7.28
N ILE A 90 5.63 -9.22 -6.91
CA ILE A 90 4.83 -9.72 -5.78
C ILE A 90 4.31 -11.15 -6.03
N SER A 91 4.05 -11.52 -7.28
CA SER A 91 3.61 -12.86 -7.63
C SER A 91 4.69 -13.93 -7.41
N ARG A 92 5.98 -13.56 -7.51
CA ARG A 92 7.10 -14.44 -7.13
C ARG A 92 7.17 -14.58 -5.61
N VAL A 93 7.01 -13.49 -4.86
CA VAL A 93 6.95 -13.54 -3.39
C VAL A 93 5.80 -14.43 -2.93
N ALA A 94 4.63 -14.33 -3.56
CA ALA A 94 3.48 -15.21 -3.28
C ALA A 94 3.81 -16.68 -3.48
N LEU A 95 4.47 -17.03 -4.61
CA LEU A 95 4.88 -18.40 -4.91
C LEU A 95 5.82 -18.98 -3.85
N GLU A 96 6.87 -18.22 -3.52
CA GLU A 96 7.87 -18.70 -2.53
C GLU A 96 7.24 -18.79 -1.12
N SER A 97 6.33 -17.90 -0.77
CA SER A 97 5.58 -17.98 0.49
C SER A 97 4.68 -19.21 0.54
N MET A 98 3.96 -19.54 -0.54
CA MET A 98 3.15 -20.77 -0.62
C MET A 98 4.00 -22.02 -0.45
N ARG A 99 5.16 -22.07 -1.12
CA ARG A 99 6.09 -23.21 -1.07
C ARG A 99 6.68 -23.40 0.32
N ASN A 100 7.24 -22.33 0.90
CA ASN A 100 7.86 -22.39 2.21
C ASN A 100 6.83 -22.73 3.30
N THR A 101 5.63 -22.16 3.23
CA THR A 101 4.54 -22.49 4.16
C THR A 101 4.17 -23.97 4.06
N TYR A 102 4.06 -24.52 2.85
CA TYR A 102 3.76 -25.94 2.66
C TYR A 102 4.82 -26.85 3.30
N LEU A 103 6.10 -26.55 3.11
CA LEU A 103 7.21 -27.33 3.67
C LEU A 103 7.26 -27.28 5.20
N GLU A 104 6.97 -26.11 5.78
CA GLU A 104 7.01 -25.88 7.22
C GLU A 104 5.69 -26.21 7.93
N LEU A 105 4.62 -26.48 7.19
CA LEU A 105 3.29 -26.74 7.76
C LEU A 105 3.26 -27.81 8.85
N PRO A 106 4.01 -28.94 8.74
CA PRO A 106 4.06 -29.95 9.79
C PRO A 106 4.66 -29.46 11.12
N HIS A 107 5.41 -28.36 11.10
CA HIS A 107 6.10 -27.78 12.25
C HIS A 107 5.37 -26.56 12.83
N MET A 108 4.26 -26.13 12.21
CA MET A 108 3.48 -24.95 12.64
C MET A 108 2.41 -25.32 13.65
N SER A 109 2.17 -24.45 14.62
CA SER A 109 0.95 -24.50 15.41
C SER A 109 -0.28 -24.14 14.55
N PRO A 110 -1.51 -24.58 14.93
CA PRO A 110 -2.72 -24.22 14.18
C PRO A 110 -2.89 -22.70 13.97
N ALA A 111 -2.58 -21.90 14.98
CA ALA A 111 -2.65 -20.43 14.90
C ALA A 111 -1.62 -19.86 13.92
N ALA A 112 -0.40 -20.37 13.91
CA ALA A 112 0.65 -19.97 12.97
C ALA A 112 0.29 -20.36 11.53
N ALA A 113 -0.23 -21.58 11.32
CA ALA A 113 -0.68 -22.05 10.01
C ALA A 113 -1.83 -21.20 9.46
N GLN A 114 -2.79 -20.82 10.31
CA GLN A 114 -3.87 -19.91 9.94
C GLN A 114 -3.33 -18.52 9.55
N GLY A 115 -2.42 -17.95 10.35
CA GLY A 115 -1.78 -16.67 10.04
C GLY A 115 -1.01 -16.70 8.72
N ALA A 116 -0.26 -17.78 8.45
CA ALA A 116 0.44 -17.98 7.19
C ALA A 116 -0.54 -18.06 6.00
N GLY A 117 -1.67 -18.74 6.16
CA GLY A 117 -2.74 -18.79 5.15
C GLY A 117 -3.33 -17.42 4.82
N GLU A 118 -3.58 -16.59 5.85
CA GLU A 118 -4.05 -15.21 5.65
C GLU A 118 -3.01 -14.34 4.91
N MET A 119 -1.74 -14.50 5.23
CA MET A 119 -0.65 -13.80 4.54
C MET A 119 -0.57 -14.23 3.06
N ILE A 120 -0.63 -15.52 2.77
CA ILE A 120 -0.65 -16.04 1.39
C ILE A 120 -1.83 -15.45 0.62
N LYS A 121 -3.02 -15.44 1.22
CA LYS A 121 -4.21 -14.84 0.62
C LYS A 121 -3.98 -13.38 0.23
N GLN A 122 -3.36 -12.59 1.11
CA GLN A 122 -3.03 -11.18 0.83
C GLN A 122 -2.03 -11.05 -0.32
N LEU A 123 -0.99 -11.87 -0.36
CA LEU A 123 0.01 -11.87 -1.44
C LEU A 123 -0.62 -12.24 -2.79
N VAL A 124 -1.51 -13.22 -2.81
CA VAL A 124 -2.26 -13.58 -4.02
C VAL A 124 -3.18 -12.44 -4.47
N GLN A 125 -3.88 -11.79 -3.54
CA GLN A 125 -4.72 -10.62 -3.87
C GLN A 125 -3.89 -9.49 -4.50
N LEU A 126 -2.73 -9.16 -3.92
CA LEU A 126 -1.82 -8.15 -4.46
C LEU A 126 -1.33 -8.53 -5.86
N SER A 127 -0.99 -9.80 -6.08
CA SER A 127 -0.57 -10.32 -7.39
C SER A 127 -1.65 -10.16 -8.46
N LEU A 128 -2.91 -10.43 -8.10
CA LEU A 128 -4.04 -10.28 -9.01
C LEU A 128 -4.38 -8.81 -9.26
N MET A 129 -4.21 -7.93 -8.27
CA MET A 129 -4.42 -6.49 -8.44
C MET A 129 -3.34 -5.87 -9.34
N GLU A 130 -2.09 -6.26 -9.18
CA GLU A 130 -1.00 -5.87 -10.09
C GLU A 130 -1.28 -6.35 -11.51
N LEU A 131 -1.71 -7.62 -11.67
CA LEU A 131 -2.09 -8.17 -12.97
C LEU A 131 -3.27 -7.43 -13.61
N ALA A 132 -4.21 -6.95 -12.81
CA ALA A 132 -5.33 -6.13 -13.25
C ALA A 132 -4.96 -4.68 -13.57
N GLY A 133 -3.72 -4.26 -13.28
CA GLY A 133 -3.29 -2.87 -13.38
C GLY A 133 -3.95 -1.96 -12.32
N GLN A 134 -4.42 -2.55 -11.20
CA GLN A 134 -5.06 -1.82 -10.13
C GLN A 134 -4.08 -1.57 -8.97
N GLU A 135 -3.90 -0.32 -8.63
CA GLU A 135 -3.24 0.04 -7.37
C GLU A 135 -4.17 -0.23 -6.18
N THR A 136 -3.61 -0.72 -5.07
CA THR A 136 -4.41 -0.90 -3.85
C THR A 136 -4.83 0.46 -3.28
N ALA A 137 -6.00 0.53 -2.65
CA ALA A 137 -6.44 1.77 -2.00
C ALA A 137 -5.47 2.23 -0.88
N SER A 138 -4.70 1.32 -0.28
CA SER A 138 -3.63 1.64 0.66
C SER A 138 -2.40 2.22 -0.04
N THR A 139 -1.98 1.66 -1.17
CA THR A 139 -0.87 2.18 -1.99
C THR A 139 -1.20 3.56 -2.54
N GLN A 140 -2.42 3.76 -3.06
CA GLN A 140 -2.90 5.07 -3.52
C GLN A 140 -2.93 6.11 -2.39
N ARG A 141 -3.37 5.72 -1.18
CA ARG A 141 -3.33 6.61 0.00
C ARG A 141 -1.91 6.95 0.42
N ALA A 142 -1.01 5.98 0.43
CA ALA A 142 0.40 6.21 0.73
C ALA A 142 1.04 7.16 -0.30
N ALA A 143 0.88 6.91 -1.59
CA ALA A 143 1.38 7.76 -2.66
C ALA A 143 0.82 9.19 -2.59
N LEU A 144 -0.48 9.35 -2.31
CA LEU A 144 -1.08 10.67 -2.12
C LEU A 144 -0.51 11.36 -0.88
N ARG A 145 -0.32 10.66 0.23
CA ARG A 145 0.31 11.21 1.44
C ARG A 145 1.72 11.71 1.19
N ASP A 146 2.54 10.97 0.46
CA ASP A 146 3.89 11.38 0.10
C ASP A 146 3.89 12.60 -0.82
N ARG A 147 2.93 12.69 -1.74
CA ARG A 147 2.71 13.89 -2.56
C ARG A 147 2.30 15.10 -1.72
N ILE A 148 1.44 14.92 -0.70
CA ILE A 148 1.08 15.98 0.26
C ILE A 148 2.32 16.48 0.99
N ARG A 149 3.14 15.57 1.54
CA ARG A 149 4.38 15.92 2.25
C ARG A 149 5.37 16.65 1.34
N GLY A 150 5.57 16.16 0.12
CA GLY A 150 6.42 16.80 -0.87
C GLY A 150 5.94 18.20 -1.22
N HIS A 151 4.64 18.40 -1.46
CA HIS A 151 4.07 19.71 -1.75
C HIS A 151 4.22 20.68 -0.57
N VAL A 152 3.94 20.22 0.65
CA VAL A 152 4.14 21.03 1.86
C VAL A 152 5.61 21.44 2.00
N ALA A 153 6.57 20.54 1.82
CA ALA A 153 7.99 20.84 1.92
C ALA A 153 8.45 21.91 0.90
N GLN A 154 7.97 21.81 -0.35
CA GLN A 154 8.29 22.75 -1.41
C GLN A 154 7.67 24.15 -1.20
N HIS A 155 6.49 24.23 -0.60
CA HIS A 155 5.74 25.47 -0.44
C HIS A 155 5.65 25.96 1.02
N LEU A 156 6.50 25.44 1.91
CA LEU A 156 6.43 25.71 3.36
C LEU A 156 6.52 27.18 3.71
N ARG A 157 7.25 27.96 2.89
CA ARG A 157 7.46 29.41 3.03
C ARG A 157 6.28 30.27 2.56
N ASP A 158 5.37 29.69 1.76
CA ASP A 158 4.21 30.42 1.28
C ASP A 158 3.20 30.65 2.42
N PRO A 159 2.93 31.88 2.84
CA PRO A 159 1.96 32.18 3.91
C PRO A 159 0.54 31.71 3.55
N ASN A 160 0.22 31.58 2.25
CA ASN A 160 -1.09 31.16 1.74
C ASN A 160 -1.22 29.63 1.61
N LEU A 161 -0.18 28.86 1.97
CA LEU A 161 -0.25 27.39 1.93
C LEU A 161 -1.42 26.91 2.81
N SER A 162 -2.38 26.28 2.19
CA SER A 162 -3.62 25.82 2.82
C SER A 162 -4.04 24.46 2.29
N VAL A 163 -4.90 23.76 3.04
CA VAL A 163 -5.46 22.46 2.61
C VAL A 163 -6.17 22.60 1.25
N ASP A 164 -6.85 23.72 1.01
CA ASP A 164 -7.50 24.00 -0.28
C ASP A 164 -6.51 24.19 -1.42
N GLY A 165 -5.42 24.90 -1.15
CA GLY A 165 -4.32 25.06 -2.09
C GLY A 165 -3.71 23.72 -2.48
N ILE A 166 -3.44 22.86 -1.49
CA ILE A 166 -2.93 21.50 -1.70
C ILE A 166 -3.93 20.65 -2.51
N ALA A 167 -5.22 20.70 -2.18
CA ALA A 167 -6.24 19.96 -2.90
C ALA A 167 -6.28 20.33 -4.39
N ARG A 168 -6.24 21.62 -4.70
CA ARG A 168 -6.17 22.14 -6.09
C ARG A 168 -4.89 21.71 -6.80
N ALA A 169 -3.74 21.89 -6.14
CA ALA A 169 -2.44 21.56 -6.71
C ALA A 169 -2.27 20.05 -7.00
N LEU A 170 -2.82 19.20 -6.15
CA LEU A 170 -2.76 17.74 -6.31
C LEU A 170 -3.95 17.16 -7.10
N ASN A 171 -4.86 18.03 -7.58
CA ASN A 171 -6.05 17.66 -8.34
C ASN A 171 -6.92 16.62 -7.63
N CYS A 172 -7.22 16.84 -6.35
CA CYS A 172 -8.04 15.94 -5.55
C CYS A 172 -8.99 16.71 -4.61
N SER A 173 -10.01 16.02 -4.07
CA SER A 173 -10.92 16.64 -3.12
C SER A 173 -10.31 16.74 -1.71
N ARG A 174 -10.78 17.71 -0.89
CA ARG A 174 -10.42 17.79 0.54
C ARG A 174 -10.64 16.46 1.27
N ARG A 175 -11.77 15.81 1.02
CA ARG A 175 -12.10 14.50 1.62
C ARG A 175 -11.04 13.47 1.31
N HIS A 176 -10.54 13.46 0.08
CA HIS A 176 -9.48 12.53 -0.35
C HIS A 176 -8.15 12.83 0.37
N LEU A 177 -7.79 14.13 0.52
CA LEU A 177 -6.61 14.54 1.30
C LEU A 177 -6.72 14.08 2.76
N TYR A 178 -7.84 14.37 3.44
CA TYR A 178 -8.04 13.96 4.83
C TYR A 178 -8.01 12.43 4.99
N ASN A 179 -8.63 11.69 4.07
CA ASN A 179 -8.59 10.22 4.10
C ASN A 179 -7.17 9.67 3.90
N ALA A 180 -6.36 10.32 3.06
CA ALA A 180 -4.97 9.89 2.86
C ALA A 180 -4.09 10.19 4.08
N PHE A 181 -4.40 11.25 4.83
CA PHE A 181 -3.61 11.73 5.97
C PHE A 181 -4.14 11.26 7.34
N SER A 182 -5.30 10.60 7.41
CA SER A 182 -5.96 10.20 8.67
C SER A 182 -5.17 9.23 9.54
N GLY A 183 -4.16 8.53 9.00
CA GLY A 183 -3.29 7.62 9.76
C GLY A 183 -2.06 8.28 10.42
N GLU A 184 -1.88 9.61 10.29
CA GLU A 184 -0.66 10.30 10.73
C GLU A 184 -0.72 10.82 12.17
N GLY A 185 -1.85 10.66 12.85
CA GLY A 185 -2.04 11.16 14.22
C GLY A 185 -2.21 12.68 14.34
N GLU A 186 -2.10 13.42 13.22
CA GLU A 186 -2.26 14.88 13.18
C GLU A 186 -3.01 15.32 11.90
N SER A 187 -3.59 16.52 11.94
CA SER A 187 -4.21 17.12 10.75
C SER A 187 -3.16 17.69 9.79
N ILE A 188 -3.50 17.85 8.50
CA ILE A 188 -2.59 18.47 7.51
C ILE A 188 -2.21 19.90 7.95
N ALA A 189 -3.14 20.66 8.55
CA ALA A 189 -2.86 22.01 9.05
C ALA A 189 -1.86 21.97 10.23
N ALA A 190 -2.03 21.04 11.16
CA ALA A 190 -1.08 20.82 12.27
C ALA A 190 0.30 20.39 11.74
N TYR A 191 0.33 19.53 10.74
CA TYR A 191 1.55 19.12 10.06
C TYR A 191 2.31 20.32 9.46
N ILE A 192 1.62 21.18 8.70
CA ILE A 192 2.22 22.41 8.13
C ILE A 192 2.78 23.29 9.25
N GLN A 193 1.99 23.53 10.30
CA GLN A 193 2.41 24.36 11.44
C GLN A 193 3.66 23.78 12.12
N ARG A 194 3.67 22.50 12.40
CA ARG A 194 4.81 21.81 13.01
C ARG A 194 6.07 21.90 12.14
N MET A 195 5.95 21.69 10.83
CA MET A 195 7.09 21.79 9.91
C MET A 195 7.66 23.22 9.86
N ARG A 196 6.80 24.25 9.89
CA ARG A 196 7.21 25.67 9.97
C ARG A 196 7.95 25.96 11.29
N LEU A 197 7.40 25.48 12.42
CA LEU A 197 8.05 25.65 13.72
C LEU A 197 9.42 24.98 13.77
N GLN A 198 9.55 23.77 13.29
CA GLN A 198 10.83 23.06 13.21
C GLN A 198 11.86 23.82 12.36
N ALA A 199 11.41 24.44 11.27
CA ALA A 199 12.29 25.28 10.45
C ALA A 199 12.73 26.57 11.18
N CYS A 200 11.82 27.22 11.91
CA CYS A 200 12.16 28.37 12.76
C CYS A 200 13.13 27.99 13.89
N VAL A 201 12.94 26.84 14.54
CA VAL A 201 13.83 26.32 15.58
C VAL A 201 15.26 26.16 15.03
N ARG A 202 15.39 25.53 13.86
CA ARG A 202 16.70 25.38 13.20
C ARG A 202 17.35 26.73 12.91
N ASP A 203 16.62 27.67 12.31
CA ASP A 203 17.17 28.99 11.98
C ASP A 203 17.57 29.77 13.24
N LEU A 204 16.85 29.60 14.36
CA LEU A 204 17.19 30.24 15.63
C LEU A 204 18.43 29.62 16.31
N GLN A 205 18.65 28.30 16.15
CA GLN A 205 19.82 27.59 16.70
C GLN A 205 21.12 27.88 15.92
N PHE A 206 21.01 28.00 14.59
CA PHE A 206 22.19 28.12 13.73
C PHE A 206 22.49 29.58 13.28
N ALA A 207 21.84 30.58 13.87
CA ALA A 207 22.12 32.00 13.58
C ALA A 207 23.50 32.44 14.10
N SER A 208 24.59 31.89 13.53
CA SER A 208 25.94 32.30 13.81
C SER A 208 26.28 33.53 12.95
N GLY A 209 26.53 34.68 13.56
CA GLY A 209 27.01 35.90 12.91
C GLY A 209 26.06 37.07 12.99
N GLN A 210 25.36 37.44 11.95
CA GLN A 210 24.34 38.49 12.00
C GLN A 210 22.99 37.86 12.37
N ALA A 211 22.53 38.01 13.62
CA ALA A 211 21.27 37.48 14.11
C ALA A 211 20.08 38.13 13.38
N ARG A 212 19.51 37.45 12.40
CA ARG A 212 18.25 37.89 11.75
C ARG A 212 17.18 38.14 12.83
N PRO A 213 16.35 39.20 12.70
CA PRO A 213 15.21 39.40 13.58
C PRO A 213 14.31 38.15 13.67
N ILE A 214 13.79 37.86 14.85
CA ILE A 214 12.88 36.72 15.06
C ILE A 214 11.63 36.89 14.17
N THR A 215 11.17 38.09 13.98
CA THR A 215 10.08 38.45 13.08
C THR A 215 10.35 38.02 11.65
N ASP A 216 11.56 38.29 11.16
CA ASP A 216 11.94 37.95 9.78
C ASP A 216 12.06 36.42 9.59
N ILE A 217 12.54 35.71 10.61
CA ILE A 217 12.56 34.25 10.59
C ILE A 217 11.13 33.70 10.53
N ALA A 218 10.24 34.17 11.41
CA ALA A 218 8.85 33.72 11.42
C ALA A 218 8.15 34.01 10.09
N MET A 219 8.28 35.22 9.56
CA MET A 219 7.69 35.60 8.27
C MET A 219 8.27 34.79 7.11
N SER A 220 9.57 34.53 7.09
CA SER A 220 10.22 33.76 6.03
C SER A 220 9.77 32.29 5.98
N TRP A 221 9.21 31.80 7.07
CA TRP A 221 8.59 30.45 7.16
C TRP A 221 7.07 30.49 7.12
N GLY A 222 6.48 31.59 6.62
CA GLY A 222 5.06 31.69 6.32
C GLY A 222 4.14 31.96 7.51
N PHE A 223 4.66 32.48 8.63
CA PHE A 223 3.83 32.96 9.72
C PHE A 223 3.41 34.40 9.44
N GLY A 224 2.12 34.65 9.13
CA GLY A 224 1.58 35.99 8.89
C GLY A 224 1.22 36.75 10.16
N ASN A 225 1.19 36.12 11.35
CA ASN A 225 0.86 36.72 12.62
C ASN A 225 1.87 36.34 13.70
N LEU A 226 2.61 37.35 14.19
CA LEU A 226 3.69 37.14 15.15
C LEU A 226 3.22 36.76 16.56
N SER A 227 2.05 37.29 16.98
CA SER A 227 1.47 36.88 18.27
C SER A 227 1.05 35.41 18.26
N HIS A 228 0.45 34.98 17.17
CA HIS A 228 0.13 33.58 16.95
C HIS A 228 1.42 32.71 16.90
N PHE A 229 2.44 33.15 16.15
CA PHE A 229 3.73 32.46 16.10
C PHE A 229 4.35 32.28 17.48
N SER A 230 4.47 33.36 18.30
CA SER A 230 5.08 33.29 19.63
C SER A 230 4.36 32.32 20.55
N ARG A 231 3.03 32.28 20.49
CA ARG A 231 2.20 31.34 21.27
C ARG A 231 2.46 29.88 20.86
N VAL A 232 2.34 29.56 19.56
CA VAL A 232 2.50 28.18 19.08
C VAL A 232 3.95 27.70 19.18
N PHE A 233 4.93 28.62 19.08
CA PHE A 233 6.34 28.32 19.30
C PHE A 233 6.59 27.90 20.75
N ARG A 234 6.03 28.66 21.72
CA ARG A 234 6.14 28.32 23.14
C ARG A 234 5.43 27.00 23.47
N GLU A 235 4.28 26.73 22.88
CA GLU A 235 3.59 25.45 23.02
C GLU A 235 4.44 24.29 22.48
N HIS A 236 5.21 24.51 21.42
CA HIS A 236 6.03 23.49 20.78
C HIS A 236 7.40 23.26 21.48
N THR A 237 8.05 24.32 22.00
CA THR A 237 9.41 24.29 22.52
C THR A 237 9.51 24.44 24.04
N GLY A 238 8.43 24.84 24.71
CA GLY A 238 8.38 25.16 26.13
C GLY A 238 8.87 26.58 26.48
N SER A 239 9.46 27.35 25.56
CA SER A 239 10.01 28.70 25.76
C SER A 239 9.60 29.67 24.65
N THR A 240 9.67 30.95 24.93
CA THR A 240 9.43 31.96 23.89
C THR A 240 10.57 31.95 22.85
N PRO A 241 10.33 32.43 21.61
CA PRO A 241 11.41 32.50 20.60
C PRO A 241 12.65 33.29 21.06
N SER A 242 12.47 34.33 21.90
CA SER A 242 13.55 35.14 22.43
C SER A 242 14.37 34.37 23.48
N GLU A 243 13.69 33.72 24.42
CA GLU A 243 14.33 32.87 25.44
C GLU A 243 15.08 31.70 24.80
N PHE A 244 14.44 31.06 23.80
CA PHE A 244 15.03 29.93 23.08
C PHE A 244 16.34 30.35 22.36
N ARG A 245 16.34 31.49 21.69
CA ARG A 245 17.57 32.03 21.04
C ARG A 245 18.67 32.30 22.05
N SER A 246 18.35 32.92 23.21
CA SER A 246 19.33 33.24 24.25
C SER A 246 19.90 31.99 24.90
N SER A 247 19.18 30.91 25.01
CA SER A 247 19.66 29.65 25.57
C SER A 247 20.49 28.80 24.60
N SER A 248 20.44 29.11 23.30
CA SER A 248 21.14 28.37 22.24
C SER A 248 22.43 29.02 21.81
N GLN A 249 22.78 30.20 22.39
CA GLN A 249 24.05 30.91 22.22
C GLN A 249 25.00 30.63 23.39
#